data_2e899980734eb0507955f3bfa436e549
#
_entry.id   2e899980734eb0507955f3bfa436e549
#
_cell.length_a   1.000
_cell.length_b   1.000
_cell.length_c   1.000
_cell.angle_alpha   90.00
_cell.angle_beta   90.00
_cell.angle_gamma   90.00
#
_symmetry.space_group_name_H-M   'P 1'
#
loop_
_entity.id
_entity.type
_entity.pdbx_description
1 polymer ?
#
loop_
_entity_poly.entity_id
_entity_poly.type
_entity_poly.pdbx_seq_one_letter_code
_entity_poly.pdbx_strand_id
1 'polypeptide(L)'
;VIQKEPRQLYDPIKYILALGGKRIRPALTLMVCDFFGSDFKKAMSAALAVELFHNFSLIHDDIMDNAPLRRGKRTVHEKWDVNTAILSGDAMLILAYRFFENYEPKMFQELAKLFSETALQVCEGQQHDMDFETRDDVTLEDYIKMIDHKTAVLLGAAMQMGAIVANASEGDKDKIYQFGRNL
;
A
#
# COMPACT_ATOMS: atom_id res chain seq x y z
N VAL A 1 12.49 9.18 12.13
CA VAL A 1 12.97 7.94 12.81
C VAL A 1 11.93 7.55 13.84
N ILE A 2 11.31 6.39 13.67
CA ILE A 2 10.33 5.85 14.62
C ILE A 2 11.11 5.31 15.83
N GLN A 3 11.39 6.15 16.80
CA GLN A 3 11.87 5.70 18.12
C GLN A 3 10.69 5.79 19.09
N LYS A 4 9.90 4.71 19.17
CA LYS A 4 8.72 4.63 20.06
C LYS A 4 8.73 3.32 20.83
N GLU A 5 8.15 3.35 22.00
CA GLU A 5 7.80 2.17 22.80
C GLU A 5 6.34 1.76 22.50
N PRO A 6 6.04 0.47 22.59
CA PRO A 6 6.96 -0.64 22.90
C PRO A 6 7.84 -1.03 21.69
N ARG A 7 9.12 -1.33 21.93
CA ARG A 7 10.07 -1.68 20.85
C ARG A 7 9.63 -2.88 20.04
N GLN A 8 9.06 -3.88 20.66
CA GLN A 8 8.57 -5.08 19.96
C GLN A 8 7.52 -4.76 18.90
N LEU A 9 6.78 -3.66 19.01
CA LEU A 9 5.85 -3.20 17.99
C LEU A 9 6.55 -2.43 16.86
N TYR A 10 7.50 -1.54 17.20
CA TYR A 10 8.06 -0.60 16.24
C TYR A 10 9.36 -1.06 15.58
N ASP A 11 10.13 -1.95 16.20
CA ASP A 11 11.38 -2.46 15.59
C ASP A 11 11.11 -3.35 14.37
N PRO A 12 10.06 -4.21 14.30
CA PRO A 12 9.68 -4.91 13.09
C PRO A 12 9.28 -3.95 11.94
N ILE A 13 8.57 -2.85 12.26
CA ILE A 13 8.22 -1.82 11.27
C ILE A 13 9.48 -1.18 10.66
N LYS A 14 10.44 -0.80 11.51
CA LYS A 14 11.72 -0.26 11.03
C LYS A 14 12.46 -1.27 10.17
N TYR A 15 12.44 -2.52 10.58
CA TYR A 15 13.13 -3.60 9.90
C TYR A 15 12.59 -3.81 8.48
N ILE A 16 11.26 -3.99 8.31
CA ILE A 16 10.67 -4.19 6.98
C ILE A 16 10.94 -2.98 6.06
N LEU A 17 10.79 -1.77 6.57
CA LEU A 17 11.07 -0.54 5.82
C LEU A 17 12.55 -0.42 5.42
N ALA A 18 13.47 -0.95 6.21
CA ALA A 18 14.91 -0.93 5.93
C ALA A 18 15.37 -2.04 4.96
N LEU A 19 14.52 -3.04 4.64
CA LEU A 19 14.85 -4.09 3.66
C LEU A 19 15.05 -3.57 2.23
N GLY A 20 14.80 -2.29 1.98
CA GLY A 20 14.92 -1.68 0.67
C GLY A 20 13.66 -1.88 -0.18
N GLY A 21 13.82 -1.79 -1.50
CA GLY A 21 12.76 -1.88 -2.49
C GLY A 21 12.85 -0.77 -3.52
N LYS A 22 12.17 -0.94 -4.66
CA LYS A 22 12.21 0.03 -5.77
C LYS A 22 11.46 1.34 -5.46
N ARG A 23 10.60 1.36 -4.44
CA ARG A 23 9.80 2.54 -4.03
C ARG A 23 9.00 3.16 -5.19
N ILE A 24 8.50 2.33 -6.10
CA ILE A 24 7.78 2.78 -7.30
C ILE A 24 6.49 3.52 -6.92
N ARG A 25 5.69 2.95 -6.01
CA ARG A 25 4.40 3.54 -5.61
C ARG A 25 4.54 4.95 -5.02
N PRO A 26 5.35 5.18 -4.00
CA PRO A 26 5.56 6.54 -3.49
C PRO A 26 6.19 7.47 -4.53
N ALA A 27 7.11 6.98 -5.39
CA ALA A 27 7.68 7.78 -6.47
C ALA A 27 6.61 8.24 -7.46
N LEU A 28 5.71 7.34 -7.89
CA LEU A 28 4.59 7.67 -8.78
C LEU A 28 3.64 8.70 -8.16
N THR A 29 3.33 8.60 -6.86
CA THR A 29 2.52 9.61 -6.16
C THR A 29 3.14 11.00 -6.27
N LEU A 30 4.45 11.10 -6.02
CA LEU A 30 5.17 12.38 -6.10
C LEU A 30 5.26 12.91 -7.53
N MET A 31 5.59 12.04 -8.50
CA MET A 31 5.71 12.40 -9.92
C MET A 31 4.39 12.88 -10.50
N VAL A 32 3.26 12.26 -10.14
CA VAL A 32 1.94 12.68 -10.61
C VAL A 32 1.55 14.04 -10.01
N CYS A 33 1.87 14.28 -8.75
CA CYS A 33 1.65 15.59 -8.13
C CYS A 33 2.40 16.70 -8.88
N ASP A 34 3.67 16.45 -9.21
CA ASP A 34 4.50 17.36 -9.99
C ASP A 34 4.00 17.54 -11.43
N PHE A 35 3.59 16.45 -12.08
CA PHE A 35 3.03 16.44 -13.43
C PHE A 35 1.80 17.35 -13.57
N PHE A 36 0.93 17.38 -12.55
CA PHE A 36 -0.22 18.30 -12.50
C PHE A 36 0.12 19.71 -12.00
N GLY A 37 1.40 20.06 -11.93
CA GLY A 37 1.88 21.42 -11.66
C GLY A 37 1.88 21.83 -10.19
N SER A 38 1.79 20.88 -9.26
CA SER A 38 1.91 21.15 -7.82
C SER A 38 3.31 20.77 -7.30
N ASP A 39 3.76 21.41 -6.22
CA ASP A 39 5.01 21.01 -5.56
C ASP A 39 4.85 19.57 -5.03
N PHE A 40 5.67 18.64 -5.52
CA PHE A 40 5.65 17.22 -5.13
C PHE A 40 5.80 17.02 -3.63
N LYS A 41 6.42 17.96 -2.91
CA LYS A 41 6.54 17.89 -1.44
C LYS A 41 5.20 17.86 -0.73
N LYS A 42 4.16 18.45 -1.32
CA LYS A 42 2.80 18.39 -0.79
C LYS A 42 2.23 16.98 -0.77
N ALA A 43 2.65 16.12 -1.72
CA ALA A 43 2.21 14.72 -1.79
C ALA A 43 3.05 13.77 -0.91
N MET A 44 4.04 14.27 -0.15
CA MET A 44 4.92 13.43 0.64
C MET A 44 4.16 12.57 1.66
N SER A 45 3.17 13.12 2.34
CA SER A 45 2.35 12.38 3.31
C SER A 45 1.55 11.27 2.62
N ALA A 46 0.93 11.53 1.47
CA ALA A 46 0.21 10.52 0.69
C ALA A 46 1.17 9.41 0.18
N ALA A 47 2.34 9.79 -0.31
CA ALA A 47 3.37 8.85 -0.74
C ALA A 47 3.85 7.92 0.40
N LEU A 48 4.03 8.48 1.61
CA LEU A 48 4.40 7.69 2.79
C LEU A 48 3.25 6.78 3.24
N ALA A 49 2.00 7.22 3.16
CA ALA A 49 0.83 6.40 3.46
C ALA A 49 0.76 5.16 2.55
N VAL A 50 0.90 5.36 1.24
CA VAL A 50 0.92 4.27 0.25
C VAL A 50 2.06 3.28 0.52
N GLU A 51 3.26 3.77 0.82
CA GLU A 51 4.41 2.90 1.10
C GLU A 51 4.25 2.12 2.40
N LEU A 52 3.67 2.73 3.45
CA LEU A 52 3.36 2.01 4.69
C LEU A 52 2.31 0.93 4.46
N PHE A 53 1.24 1.23 3.75
CA PHE A 53 0.21 0.25 3.40
C PHE A 53 0.79 -0.91 2.59
N HIS A 54 1.62 -0.62 1.59
CA HIS A 54 2.29 -1.67 0.82
C HIS A 54 3.15 -2.57 1.70
N ASN A 55 3.93 -2.00 2.65
CA ASN A 55 4.75 -2.81 3.54
C ASN A 55 3.92 -3.54 4.61
N PHE A 56 2.76 -2.99 5.04
CA PHE A 56 1.77 -3.71 5.83
C PHE A 56 1.29 -4.96 5.09
N SER A 57 0.83 -4.81 3.84
CA SER A 57 0.36 -5.95 3.04
C SER A 57 1.44 -7.02 2.85
N LEU A 58 2.70 -6.61 2.69
CA LEU A 58 3.83 -7.54 2.57
C LEU A 58 4.09 -8.35 3.86
N ILE A 59 3.93 -7.75 5.05
CA ILE A 59 4.08 -8.50 6.31
C ILE A 59 3.00 -9.57 6.45
N HIS A 60 1.75 -9.21 6.14
CA HIS A 60 0.63 -10.14 6.25
C HIS A 60 0.67 -11.22 5.17
N ASP A 61 1.05 -10.87 3.95
CA ASP A 61 1.31 -11.78 2.83
C ASP A 61 2.39 -12.83 3.21
N ASP A 62 3.52 -12.37 3.75
CA ASP A 62 4.59 -13.27 4.23
C ASP A 62 4.12 -14.29 5.28
N ILE A 63 3.19 -13.89 6.17
CA ILE A 63 2.62 -14.78 7.19
C ILE A 63 1.69 -15.82 6.53
N MET A 64 0.81 -15.37 5.63
CA MET A 64 -0.15 -16.25 4.93
C MET A 64 0.56 -17.27 4.05
N ASP A 65 1.62 -16.85 3.37
CA ASP A 65 2.43 -17.72 2.49
C ASP A 65 3.48 -18.56 3.26
N ASN A 66 3.60 -18.42 4.60
CA ASN A 66 4.69 -19.00 5.40
C ASN A 66 6.08 -18.73 4.80
N ALA A 67 6.27 -17.56 4.21
CA ALA A 67 7.47 -17.21 3.47
C ALA A 67 8.66 -16.99 4.42
N PRO A 68 9.77 -17.77 4.31
CA PRO A 68 10.90 -17.63 5.23
C PRO A 68 11.76 -16.40 4.96
N LEU A 69 11.75 -15.92 3.72
CA LEU A 69 12.62 -14.83 3.26
C LEU A 69 11.86 -13.80 2.40
N ARG A 70 12.17 -12.52 2.62
CA ARG A 70 11.79 -11.42 1.74
C ARG A 70 13.04 -10.62 1.37
N ARG A 71 13.29 -10.46 0.06
CA ARG A 71 14.48 -9.75 -0.45
C ARG A 71 15.81 -10.31 0.10
N GLY A 72 15.88 -11.63 0.28
CA GLY A 72 17.06 -12.32 0.82
C GLY A 72 17.29 -12.16 2.33
N LYS A 73 16.33 -11.59 3.06
CA LYS A 73 16.35 -11.44 4.52
C LYS A 73 15.17 -12.19 5.13
N ARG A 74 15.31 -12.64 6.38
CA ARG A 74 14.22 -13.28 7.12
C ARG A 74 13.00 -12.39 7.14
N THR A 75 11.81 -12.97 6.95
CA THR A 75 10.53 -12.25 7.11
C THR A 75 10.33 -11.81 8.56
N VAL A 76 9.36 -10.94 8.80
CA VAL A 76 9.13 -10.41 10.16
C VAL A 76 8.71 -11.54 11.11
N HIS A 77 7.78 -12.40 10.70
CA HIS A 77 7.31 -13.51 11.55
C HIS A 77 8.40 -14.56 11.82
N GLU A 78 9.34 -14.75 10.92
CA GLU A 78 10.51 -15.63 11.11
C GLU A 78 11.59 -15.02 12.01
N LYS A 79 11.69 -13.70 12.03
CA LYS A 79 12.71 -13.00 12.83
C LYS A 79 12.24 -12.71 14.26
N TRP A 80 10.96 -12.49 14.46
CA TRP A 80 10.31 -12.30 15.77
C TRP A 80 9.36 -13.47 16.04
N ASP A 81 8.09 -13.29 15.76
CA ASP A 81 7.03 -14.29 15.83
C ASP A 81 5.81 -13.79 15.07
N VAL A 82 4.83 -14.66 14.84
CA VAL A 82 3.61 -14.38 14.09
C VAL A 82 2.78 -13.26 14.75
N ASN A 83 2.59 -13.29 16.06
CA ASN A 83 1.78 -12.29 16.76
C ASN A 83 2.41 -10.89 16.66
N THR A 84 3.72 -10.81 16.85
CA THR A 84 4.48 -9.56 16.68
C THR A 84 4.37 -9.03 15.25
N ALA A 85 4.43 -9.91 14.25
CA ALA A 85 4.30 -9.53 12.84
C ALA A 85 2.89 -8.99 12.54
N ILE A 86 1.82 -9.66 13.00
CA ILE A 86 0.44 -9.21 12.85
C ILE A 86 0.26 -7.81 13.46
N LEU A 87 0.61 -7.64 14.73
CA LEU A 87 0.45 -6.36 15.43
C LEU A 87 1.26 -5.22 14.80
N SER A 88 2.47 -5.53 14.32
CA SER A 88 3.31 -4.53 13.64
C SER A 88 2.71 -4.13 12.29
N GLY A 89 2.14 -5.07 11.55
CA GLY A 89 1.40 -4.80 10.32
C GLY A 89 0.17 -3.93 10.60
N ASP A 90 -0.67 -4.30 11.56
CA ASP A 90 -1.86 -3.51 11.94
C ASP A 90 -1.48 -2.08 12.33
N ALA A 91 -0.41 -1.91 13.12
CA ALA A 91 0.08 -0.60 13.47
C ALA A 91 0.54 0.20 12.23
N MET A 92 1.12 -0.45 11.21
CA MET A 92 1.48 0.22 9.95
C MET A 92 0.26 0.70 9.18
N LEU A 93 -0.81 -0.08 9.14
CA LEU A 93 -2.08 0.33 8.52
C LEU A 93 -2.64 1.59 9.19
N ILE A 94 -2.69 1.63 10.53
CA ILE A 94 -3.15 2.80 11.26
C ILE A 94 -2.22 4.01 11.04
N LEU A 95 -0.91 3.79 11.03
CA LEU A 95 0.06 4.85 10.74
C LEU A 95 -0.09 5.41 9.31
N ALA A 96 -0.47 4.57 8.33
CA ALA A 96 -0.75 5.03 6.97
C ALA A 96 -1.94 6.02 6.95
N TYR A 97 -3.06 5.71 7.61
CA TYR A 97 -4.17 6.65 7.75
C TYR A 97 -3.77 7.97 8.42
N ARG A 98 -2.92 7.90 9.45
CA ARG A 98 -2.47 9.10 10.16
C ARG A 98 -1.68 10.08 9.29
N PHE A 99 -1.05 9.64 8.22
CA PHE A 99 -0.40 10.56 7.28
C PHE A 99 -1.38 11.47 6.55
N PHE A 100 -2.63 11.04 6.38
CA PHE A 100 -3.66 11.88 5.76
C PHE A 100 -4.13 13.01 6.67
N GLU A 101 -3.95 12.92 8.00
CA GLU A 101 -4.27 13.99 8.97
C GLU A 101 -3.50 15.30 8.68
N ASN A 102 -2.44 15.24 7.87
CA ASN A 102 -1.66 16.42 7.47
C ASN A 102 -2.32 17.25 6.35
N TYR A 103 -3.47 16.79 5.82
CA TYR A 103 -4.19 17.47 4.74
C TYR A 103 -5.44 18.18 5.26
N GLU A 104 -5.89 19.20 4.50
CA GLU A 104 -7.14 19.87 4.76
C GLU A 104 -8.34 18.89 4.76
N PRO A 105 -9.41 19.14 5.53
CA PRO A 105 -10.49 18.17 5.74
C PRO A 105 -11.11 17.58 4.47
N LYS A 106 -11.30 18.39 3.42
CA LYS A 106 -11.86 17.92 2.14
C LYS A 106 -10.89 16.96 1.45
N MET A 107 -9.62 17.31 1.38
CA MET A 107 -8.57 16.46 0.78
C MET A 107 -8.35 15.20 1.60
N PHE A 108 -8.34 15.31 2.92
CA PHE A 108 -8.31 14.16 3.82
C PHE A 108 -9.44 13.18 3.52
N GLN A 109 -10.68 13.66 3.40
CA GLN A 109 -11.84 12.82 3.12
C GLN A 109 -11.70 12.08 1.78
N GLU A 110 -11.23 12.78 0.75
CA GLU A 110 -11.04 12.19 -0.59
C GLU A 110 -9.93 11.14 -0.59
N LEU A 111 -8.77 11.44 0.01
CA LEU A 111 -7.65 10.50 0.16
C LEU A 111 -8.03 9.28 1.00
N ALA A 112 -8.72 9.48 2.12
CA ALA A 112 -9.13 8.40 3.01
C ALA A 112 -10.16 7.48 2.34
N LYS A 113 -11.10 8.04 1.56
CA LYS A 113 -12.07 7.26 0.79
C LYS A 113 -11.37 6.38 -0.24
N LEU A 114 -10.54 6.97 -1.11
CA LEU A 114 -9.76 6.21 -2.11
C LEU A 114 -8.92 5.12 -1.46
N PHE A 115 -8.24 5.45 -0.36
CA PHE A 115 -7.38 4.52 0.36
C PHE A 115 -8.18 3.34 0.94
N SER A 116 -9.34 3.60 1.55
CA SER A 116 -10.19 2.55 2.15
C SER A 116 -10.74 1.60 1.08
N GLU A 117 -11.22 2.14 -0.04
CA GLU A 117 -11.71 1.37 -1.18
C GLU A 117 -10.58 0.49 -1.76
N THR A 118 -9.40 1.07 -1.95
CA THR A 118 -8.22 0.35 -2.45
C THR A 118 -7.75 -0.73 -1.47
N ALA A 119 -7.72 -0.42 -0.17
CA ALA A 119 -7.30 -1.36 0.86
C ALA A 119 -8.22 -2.59 0.90
N LEU A 120 -9.54 -2.38 0.78
CA LEU A 120 -10.51 -3.46 0.70
C LEU A 120 -10.29 -4.33 -0.54
N GLN A 121 -10.10 -3.71 -1.71
CA GLN A 121 -9.81 -4.45 -2.95
C GLN A 121 -8.52 -5.27 -2.85
N VAL A 122 -7.48 -4.75 -2.22
CA VAL A 122 -6.23 -5.51 -1.98
C VAL A 122 -6.48 -6.72 -1.08
N CYS A 123 -7.30 -6.59 -0.03
CA CYS A 123 -7.69 -7.73 0.81
C CYS A 123 -8.51 -8.76 0.03
N GLU A 124 -9.46 -8.33 -0.81
CA GLU A 124 -10.23 -9.21 -1.69
C GLU A 124 -9.32 -9.94 -2.69
N GLY A 125 -8.34 -9.24 -3.27
CA GLY A 125 -7.35 -9.82 -4.17
C GLY A 125 -6.50 -10.89 -3.49
N GLN A 126 -6.06 -10.64 -2.24
CA GLN A 126 -5.31 -11.61 -1.44
C GLN A 126 -6.17 -12.82 -1.08
N GLN A 127 -7.45 -12.62 -0.75
CA GLN A 127 -8.34 -13.74 -0.48
C GLN A 127 -8.56 -14.62 -1.71
N HIS A 128 -8.74 -14.01 -2.90
CA HIS A 128 -8.84 -14.78 -4.15
C HIS A 128 -7.56 -15.56 -4.45
N ASP A 129 -6.38 -14.99 -4.20
CA ASP A 129 -5.11 -15.68 -4.39
C ASP A 129 -5.02 -16.94 -3.52
N MET A 130 -5.37 -16.84 -2.23
CA MET A 130 -5.43 -17.98 -1.31
C MET A 130 -6.47 -19.03 -1.74
N ASP A 131 -7.67 -18.60 -2.16
CA ASP A 131 -8.73 -19.50 -2.61
C ASP A 131 -8.29 -20.29 -3.85
N PHE A 132 -7.50 -19.68 -4.73
CA PHE A 132 -7.03 -20.31 -5.96
C PHE A 132 -5.99 -21.41 -5.74
N GLU A 133 -5.32 -21.46 -4.59
CA GLU A 133 -4.42 -22.54 -4.23
C GLU A 133 -5.14 -23.92 -4.12
N THR A 134 -6.46 -23.90 -3.86
CA THR A 134 -7.26 -25.11 -3.62
C THR A 134 -8.32 -25.37 -4.69
N ARG A 135 -8.41 -24.50 -5.72
CA ARG A 135 -9.41 -24.58 -6.79
C ARG A 135 -8.79 -25.03 -8.10
N ASP A 136 -9.42 -26.00 -8.77
CA ASP A 136 -9.04 -26.50 -10.09
C ASP A 136 -9.81 -25.84 -11.26
N ASP A 137 -10.79 -24.97 -10.95
CA ASP A 137 -11.71 -24.35 -11.90
C ASP A 137 -11.43 -22.86 -12.16
N VAL A 138 -10.23 -22.37 -11.80
CA VAL A 138 -9.83 -20.96 -11.96
C VAL A 138 -9.68 -20.58 -13.43
N THR A 139 -10.46 -19.61 -13.88
CA THR A 139 -10.39 -19.10 -15.25
C THR A 139 -9.30 -18.04 -15.40
N LEU A 140 -8.90 -17.73 -16.63
CA LEU A 140 -7.99 -16.62 -16.92
C LEU A 140 -8.59 -15.27 -16.44
N GLU A 141 -9.90 -15.10 -16.58
CA GLU A 141 -10.59 -13.87 -16.13
C GLU A 141 -10.52 -13.73 -14.59
N ASP A 142 -10.76 -14.83 -13.86
CA ASP A 142 -10.61 -14.86 -12.39
C ASP A 142 -9.18 -14.48 -11.97
N TYR A 143 -8.19 -15.05 -12.64
CA TYR A 143 -6.78 -14.78 -12.37
C TYR A 143 -6.39 -13.32 -12.64
N ILE A 144 -6.82 -12.75 -13.76
CA ILE A 144 -6.58 -11.33 -14.08
C ILE A 144 -7.26 -10.43 -13.05
N LYS A 145 -8.49 -10.75 -12.64
CA LYS A 145 -9.20 -9.99 -11.60
C LYS A 145 -8.46 -10.04 -10.26
N MET A 146 -7.96 -11.20 -9.88
CA MET A 146 -7.17 -11.37 -8.66
C MET A 146 -5.90 -10.49 -8.70
N ILE A 147 -5.11 -10.53 -9.78
CA ILE A 147 -3.90 -9.70 -9.93
C ILE A 147 -4.26 -8.22 -9.92
N ASP A 148 -5.33 -7.83 -10.58
CA ASP A 148 -5.81 -6.45 -10.59
C ASP A 148 -6.07 -5.95 -9.16
N HIS A 149 -6.84 -6.71 -8.37
CA HIS A 149 -7.14 -6.35 -6.98
C HIS A 149 -5.89 -6.44 -6.08
N LYS A 150 -5.11 -7.51 -6.17
CA LYS A 150 -3.92 -7.70 -5.31
C LYS A 150 -2.83 -6.67 -5.59
N THR A 151 -2.67 -6.22 -6.84
CA THR A 151 -1.49 -5.47 -7.26
C THR A 151 -1.80 -4.14 -7.96
N ALA A 152 -2.66 -4.15 -8.99
CA ALA A 152 -2.84 -3.01 -9.89
C ALA A 152 -3.61 -1.85 -9.26
N VAL A 153 -4.65 -2.12 -8.48
CA VAL A 153 -5.46 -1.08 -7.81
C VAL A 153 -4.61 -0.16 -6.93
N LEU A 154 -3.59 -0.69 -6.26
CA LEU A 154 -2.71 0.12 -5.41
C LEU A 154 -1.76 1.02 -6.23
N LEU A 155 -1.39 0.62 -7.45
CA LEU A 155 -0.65 1.49 -8.37
C LEU A 155 -1.55 2.62 -8.87
N GLY A 156 -2.77 2.30 -9.29
CA GLY A 156 -3.77 3.29 -9.68
C GLY A 156 -4.02 4.31 -8.56
N ALA A 157 -4.28 3.84 -7.35
CA ALA A 157 -4.51 4.68 -6.18
C ALA A 157 -3.30 5.56 -5.84
N ALA A 158 -2.07 5.03 -5.91
CA ALA A 158 -0.85 5.81 -5.69
C ALA A 158 -0.75 7.01 -6.64
N MET A 159 -1.05 6.80 -7.93
CA MET A 159 -1.05 7.87 -8.92
C MET A 159 -2.21 8.86 -8.69
N GLN A 160 -3.41 8.35 -8.43
CA GLN A 160 -4.57 9.21 -8.17
C GLN A 160 -4.40 10.06 -6.91
N MET A 161 -3.77 9.56 -5.86
CA MET A 161 -3.44 10.36 -4.67
C MET A 161 -2.55 11.56 -5.01
N GLY A 162 -1.58 11.39 -5.91
CA GLY A 162 -0.77 12.50 -6.43
C GLY A 162 -1.62 13.57 -7.13
N ALA A 163 -2.58 13.13 -7.96
CA ALA A 163 -3.51 14.02 -8.65
C ALA A 163 -4.49 14.73 -7.69
N ILE A 164 -4.98 14.03 -6.66
CA ILE A 164 -5.81 14.63 -5.60
C ILE A 164 -5.06 15.75 -4.90
N VAL A 165 -3.83 15.50 -4.48
CA VAL A 165 -3.00 16.51 -3.79
C VAL A 165 -2.69 17.70 -4.69
N ALA A 166 -2.58 17.49 -5.99
CA ALA A 166 -2.41 18.56 -6.97
C ALA A 166 -3.71 19.31 -7.30
N ASN A 167 -4.86 18.92 -6.75
CA ASN A 167 -6.19 19.44 -7.10
C ASN A 167 -6.52 19.31 -8.60
N ALA A 168 -6.13 18.21 -9.22
CA ALA A 168 -6.49 17.89 -10.60
C ALA A 168 -8.01 17.76 -10.78
N SER A 169 -8.51 17.89 -12.03
CA SER A 169 -9.92 17.67 -12.32
C SER A 169 -10.33 16.22 -12.04
N GLU A 170 -11.63 15.99 -11.73
CA GLU A 170 -12.13 14.62 -11.50
C GLU A 170 -11.83 13.71 -12.69
N GLY A 171 -12.03 14.19 -13.91
CA GLY A 171 -11.74 13.42 -15.12
C GLY A 171 -10.25 13.06 -15.28
N ASP A 172 -9.34 13.92 -14.80
CA ASP A 172 -7.91 13.62 -14.83
C ASP A 172 -7.50 12.65 -13.71
N LYS A 173 -8.13 12.77 -12.53
CA LYS A 173 -7.96 11.80 -11.43
C LYS A 173 -8.35 10.40 -11.87
N ASP A 174 -9.50 10.25 -12.56
CA ASP A 174 -9.97 8.95 -13.06
C ASP A 174 -9.04 8.39 -14.14
N LYS A 175 -8.60 9.21 -15.08
CA LYS A 175 -7.69 8.77 -16.15
C LYS A 175 -6.35 8.32 -15.59
N ILE A 176 -5.78 9.06 -14.65
CA ILE A 176 -4.48 8.70 -14.07
C ILE A 176 -4.58 7.45 -13.18
N TYR A 177 -5.72 7.23 -12.51
CA TYR A 177 -6.01 5.99 -11.82
C TYR A 177 -6.01 4.80 -12.79
N GLN A 178 -6.78 4.90 -13.89
CA GLN A 178 -6.84 3.84 -14.90
C GLN A 178 -5.48 3.60 -15.55
N PHE A 179 -4.72 4.64 -15.81
CA PHE A 179 -3.36 4.50 -16.34
C PHE A 179 -2.47 3.72 -15.36
N GLY A 180 -2.47 4.08 -14.08
CA GLY A 180 -1.69 3.38 -13.05
C GLY A 180 -2.12 1.92 -12.85
N ARG A 181 -3.41 1.63 -13.00
CA ARG A 181 -3.96 0.28 -12.90
C ARG A 181 -3.56 -0.61 -14.07
N ASN A 182 -3.27 -0.03 -15.25
CA ASN A 182 -2.86 -0.75 -16.46
C ASN A 182 -1.33 -0.76 -16.67
N LEU A 183 -0.56 -0.21 -15.72
CA LEU A 183 0.90 -0.16 -15.79
C LEU A 183 1.53 -1.48 -15.30
#